data_89dd314e237795d39dcc1fedb6fefebf
#
_entry.id   89dd314e237795d39dcc1fedb6fefebf
#
_cell.length_a   1.000
_cell.length_b   1.000
_cell.length_c   1.000
_cell.angle_alpha   90.00
_cell.angle_beta   90.00
_cell.angle_gamma   90.00
#
_symmetry.space_group_name_H-M   'P 1'
#
loop_
_entity.id
_entity.type
_entity.pdbx_description
1 polymer ?
#
loop_
_entity_poly.entity_id
_entity_poly.type
_entity_poly.pdbx_seq_one_letter_code
_entity_poly.pdbx_strand_id
1 'polypeptide(L)'
;MKHSDIICTATPSAVPVLPNDKELLRGKCIIAIGSYTPEMREIPDAIWDLTDKVYIELPYACEEAGDLSQPIAEGRLKKEQAVLMSDFLKSDADEDQIAAGTTYFKSVGMALFDICVAQKLLAKSKEKQQ
;
A
#
# COMPACT_ATOMS: atom_id res chain seq x y z
N MET A 1 -9.60 11.86 -9.41
CA MET A 1 -10.01 10.61 -8.74
C MET A 1 -11.11 9.84 -9.49
N LYS A 2 -12.21 10.45 -9.94
CA LYS A 2 -13.32 9.72 -10.63
C LYS A 2 -12.87 8.91 -11.86
N HIS A 3 -11.81 9.34 -12.57
CA HIS A 3 -11.30 8.73 -13.79
C HIS A 3 -9.94 8.02 -13.61
N SER A 4 -9.58 7.70 -12.37
CA SER A 4 -8.32 7.02 -12.07
C SER A 4 -8.62 5.68 -11.42
N ASP A 5 -7.99 4.61 -11.90
CA ASP A 5 -8.09 3.27 -11.34
C ASP A 5 -7.05 3.05 -10.23
N ILE A 6 -5.93 3.78 -10.31
CA ILE A 6 -4.84 3.71 -9.34
C ILE A 6 -4.67 5.08 -8.68
N ILE A 7 -4.55 5.10 -7.37
CA ILE A 7 -4.26 6.28 -6.56
C ILE A 7 -2.98 6.02 -5.79
N CYS A 8 -1.97 6.89 -5.97
CA CYS A 8 -0.74 6.84 -5.19
C CYS A 8 -0.65 8.08 -4.30
N THR A 9 -0.44 7.89 -3.00
CA THR A 9 -0.15 8.96 -2.05
C THR A 9 1.30 8.90 -1.59
N ALA A 10 1.95 10.07 -1.50
CA ALA A 10 3.36 10.18 -1.17
C ALA A 10 3.61 11.50 -0.41
N THR A 11 2.88 11.74 0.67
CA THR A 11 2.92 12.99 1.43
C THR A 11 3.34 12.76 2.89
N PRO A 12 3.97 13.73 3.56
CA PRO A 12 4.23 13.68 4.99
C PRO A 12 3.03 14.17 5.83
N SER A 13 1.81 14.00 5.35
CA SER A 13 0.62 14.52 6.02
C SER A 13 0.34 13.80 7.32
N ALA A 14 -0.11 14.53 8.33
CA ALA A 14 -0.62 13.98 9.59
C ALA A 14 -2.15 13.74 9.57
N VAL A 15 -2.81 14.05 8.46
CA VAL A 15 -4.25 13.86 8.27
C VAL A 15 -4.52 13.27 6.89
N PRO A 16 -5.60 12.50 6.70
CA PRO A 16 -5.92 11.90 5.42
C PRO A 16 -5.95 12.91 4.27
N VAL A 17 -5.26 12.58 3.17
CA VAL A 17 -5.18 13.42 1.96
C VAL A 17 -6.21 13.01 0.90
N LEU A 18 -6.81 11.84 1.06
CA LEU A 18 -7.92 11.39 0.23
C LEU A 18 -9.25 11.72 0.91
N PRO A 19 -10.33 11.98 0.15
CA PRO A 19 -11.66 12.15 0.70
C PRO A 19 -12.13 10.91 1.47
N ASN A 20 -12.78 11.10 2.61
CA ASN A 20 -13.41 10.03 3.37
C ASN A 20 -14.76 9.65 2.74
N ASP A 21 -14.72 9.18 1.49
CA ASP A 21 -15.88 8.88 0.64
C ASP A 21 -15.68 7.51 -0.03
N LYS A 22 -16.50 6.54 0.37
CA LYS A 22 -16.45 5.17 -0.13
C LYS A 22 -16.69 5.07 -1.64
N GLU A 23 -17.56 5.90 -2.19
CA GLU A 23 -17.90 5.84 -3.62
C GLU A 23 -16.74 6.32 -4.50
N LEU A 24 -15.93 7.24 -4.00
CA LEU A 24 -14.71 7.69 -4.68
C LEU A 24 -13.55 6.70 -4.59
N LEU A 25 -13.53 5.85 -3.55
CA LEU A 25 -12.45 4.88 -3.30
C LEU A 25 -12.78 3.48 -3.81
N ARG A 26 -14.05 3.17 -4.05
CA ARG A 26 -14.51 1.84 -4.48
C ARG A 26 -13.88 1.38 -5.80
N GLY A 27 -13.41 0.14 -5.83
CA GLY A 27 -12.82 -0.49 -7.01
C GLY A 27 -11.49 0.11 -7.44
N LYS A 28 -10.77 0.79 -6.54
CA LYS A 28 -9.47 1.41 -6.84
C LYS A 28 -8.32 0.66 -6.20
N CYS A 29 -7.17 0.68 -6.87
CA CYS A 29 -5.91 0.27 -6.30
C CYS A 29 -5.27 1.48 -5.60
N ILE A 30 -5.16 1.44 -4.27
CA ILE A 30 -4.59 2.52 -3.47
C ILE A 30 -3.20 2.11 -3.00
N ILE A 31 -2.21 2.94 -3.29
CA ILE A 31 -0.80 2.76 -2.94
C ILE A 31 -0.38 3.93 -2.08
N ALA A 32 -0.16 3.70 -0.78
CA ALA A 32 0.27 4.74 0.16
C ALA A 32 1.73 4.52 0.58
N ILE A 33 2.57 5.51 0.32
CA ILE A 33 4.01 5.46 0.60
C ILE A 33 4.51 6.63 1.46
N GLY A 34 3.67 7.62 1.73
CA GLY A 34 4.11 8.85 2.41
C GLY A 34 4.16 8.74 3.93
N SER A 35 3.24 8.01 4.54
CA SER A 35 3.21 7.80 6.00
C SER A 35 4.26 6.76 6.40
N TYR A 36 5.29 7.19 7.14
CA TYR A 36 6.38 6.34 7.64
C TYR A 36 6.70 6.58 9.12
N THR A 37 5.90 7.39 9.81
CA THR A 37 5.90 7.54 11.27
C THR A 37 4.47 7.39 11.81
N PRO A 38 4.30 7.05 13.11
CA PRO A 38 2.98 6.86 13.71
C PRO A 38 2.05 8.09 13.66
N GLU A 39 2.62 9.30 13.56
CA GLU A 39 1.88 10.56 13.51
C GLU A 39 1.38 10.90 12.10
N MET A 40 1.96 10.28 11.07
CA MET A 40 1.61 10.54 9.67
C MET A 40 0.41 9.68 9.26
N ARG A 41 -0.52 10.27 8.50
CA ARG A 41 -1.68 9.56 7.98
C ARG A 41 -2.12 10.14 6.64
N GLU A 42 -2.17 9.31 5.61
CA GLU A 42 -2.62 9.69 4.27
C GLU A 42 -4.02 9.17 3.95
N ILE A 43 -4.40 8.01 4.53
CA ILE A 43 -5.55 7.22 4.10
C ILE A 43 -6.73 7.41 5.06
N PRO A 44 -7.94 7.73 4.52
CA PRO A 44 -9.13 7.94 5.34
C PRO A 44 -9.75 6.62 5.81
N ASP A 45 -10.60 6.71 6.84
CA ASP A 45 -11.27 5.55 7.44
C ASP A 45 -12.18 4.79 6.48
N ALA A 46 -12.73 5.47 5.48
CA ALA A 46 -13.59 4.85 4.48
C ALA A 46 -12.97 3.64 3.77
N ILE A 47 -11.63 3.51 3.77
CA ILE A 47 -10.93 2.37 3.17
C ILE A 47 -11.29 1.05 3.87
N TRP A 48 -11.44 1.06 5.22
CA TRP A 48 -11.69 -0.13 6.02
C TRP A 48 -13.08 -0.74 5.85
N ASP A 49 -13.99 0.00 5.18
CA ASP A 49 -15.29 -0.50 4.78
C ASP A 49 -15.30 -1.11 3.37
N LEU A 50 -14.18 -0.99 2.63
CA LEU A 50 -14.06 -1.40 1.23
C LEU A 50 -13.09 -2.57 1.03
N THR A 51 -12.16 -2.77 1.96
CA THR A 51 -11.22 -3.90 1.94
C THR A 51 -11.01 -4.43 3.34
N ASP A 52 -10.92 -5.75 3.46
CA ASP A 52 -10.59 -6.48 4.69
C ASP A 52 -9.11 -6.85 4.76
N LYS A 53 -8.31 -6.43 3.78
CA LYS A 53 -6.87 -6.71 3.70
C LYS A 53 -6.08 -5.47 3.35
N VAL A 54 -4.89 -5.38 3.92
CA VAL A 54 -3.86 -4.43 3.50
C VAL A 54 -2.59 -5.20 3.14
N TYR A 55 -2.05 -4.92 1.97
CA TYR A 55 -0.78 -5.52 1.55
C TYR A 55 0.37 -4.66 2.03
N ILE A 56 1.40 -5.29 2.57
CA ILE A 56 2.58 -4.63 3.14
C ILE A 56 3.86 -5.33 2.70
N GLU A 57 4.97 -4.62 2.65
CA GLU A 57 6.27 -5.25 2.36
C GLU A 57 6.92 -5.88 3.60
N LEU A 58 6.72 -5.29 4.78
CA LEU A 58 7.37 -5.73 6.01
C LEU A 58 6.39 -5.64 7.20
N PRO A 59 6.45 -6.57 8.15
CA PRO A 59 5.51 -6.62 9.28
C PRO A 59 5.50 -5.36 10.14
N TYR A 60 6.67 -4.71 10.31
CA TYR A 60 6.79 -3.52 11.14
C TYR A 60 6.06 -2.29 10.57
N ALA A 61 5.63 -2.32 9.31
CA ALA A 61 4.78 -1.26 8.74
C ALA A 61 3.51 -1.03 9.56
N CYS A 62 2.98 -2.06 10.22
CA CYS A 62 1.83 -1.96 11.14
C CYS A 62 2.11 -1.13 12.39
N GLU A 63 3.37 -0.90 12.72
CA GLU A 63 3.81 -0.16 13.91
C GLU A 63 4.36 1.23 13.54
N GLU A 64 5.10 1.32 12.43
CA GLU A 64 5.73 2.55 11.98
C GLU A 64 4.77 3.51 11.27
N ALA A 65 3.90 3.00 10.39
CA ALA A 65 3.04 3.86 9.61
C ALA A 65 1.74 4.19 10.34
N GLY A 66 1.46 5.47 10.58
CA GLY A 66 0.20 5.90 11.17
C GLY A 66 -1.03 5.53 10.35
N ASP A 67 -0.87 5.33 9.04
CA ASP A 67 -1.91 4.75 8.17
C ASP A 67 -2.39 3.36 8.63
N LEU A 68 -1.56 2.60 9.35
CA LEU A 68 -1.90 1.28 9.88
C LEU A 68 -1.95 1.26 11.41
N SER A 69 -0.97 1.86 12.10
CA SER A 69 -0.88 1.83 13.57
C SER A 69 -2.06 2.53 14.23
N GLN A 70 -2.54 3.64 13.68
CA GLN A 70 -3.71 4.35 14.21
C GLN A 70 -4.99 3.52 14.08
N PRO A 71 -5.42 3.04 12.89
CA PRO A 71 -6.61 2.21 12.78
C PRO A 71 -6.51 0.87 13.52
N ILE A 72 -5.31 0.32 13.71
CA ILE A 72 -5.10 -0.84 14.58
C ILE A 72 -5.41 -0.47 16.04
N ALA A 73 -4.88 0.64 16.55
CA ALA A 73 -5.15 1.10 17.90
C ALA A 73 -6.63 1.45 18.13
N GLU A 74 -7.31 1.94 17.10
CA GLU A 74 -8.74 2.25 17.11
C GLU A 74 -9.65 1.00 16.95
N GLY A 75 -9.07 -0.17 16.69
CA GLY A 75 -9.81 -1.42 16.46
C GLY A 75 -10.53 -1.52 15.12
N ARG A 76 -10.20 -0.67 14.15
CA ARG A 76 -10.75 -0.67 12.78
C ARG A 76 -10.03 -1.64 11.85
N LEU A 77 -8.75 -1.88 12.11
CA LEU A 77 -7.90 -2.83 11.40
C LEU A 77 -7.32 -3.82 12.41
N LYS A 78 -7.32 -5.09 12.08
CA LYS A 78 -6.62 -6.13 12.85
C LYS A 78 -5.28 -6.42 12.21
N LYS A 79 -4.24 -6.72 13.00
CA LYS A 79 -2.90 -7.05 12.47
C LYS A 79 -2.93 -8.25 11.51
N GLU A 80 -3.83 -9.20 11.72
CA GLU A 80 -4.03 -10.40 10.91
C GLU A 80 -4.57 -10.10 9.50
N GLN A 81 -5.10 -8.91 9.29
CA GLN A 81 -5.55 -8.44 7.97
C GLN A 81 -4.40 -7.87 7.12
N ALA A 82 -3.21 -7.66 7.73
CA ALA A 82 -2.02 -7.28 7.00
C ALA A 82 -1.37 -8.51 6.35
N VAL A 83 -1.29 -8.49 5.02
CA VAL A 83 -0.77 -9.57 4.18
C VAL A 83 0.60 -9.15 3.63
N LEU A 84 1.63 -9.95 3.89
CA LEU A 84 2.93 -9.72 3.30
C LEU A 84 2.87 -9.87 1.79
N MET A 85 3.39 -8.89 1.05
CA MET A 85 3.47 -8.94 -0.41
C MET A 85 4.25 -10.18 -0.88
N SER A 86 5.28 -10.59 -0.13
CA SER A 86 6.04 -11.82 -0.42
C SER A 86 5.20 -13.10 -0.33
N ASP A 87 4.22 -13.14 0.56
CA ASP A 87 3.34 -14.29 0.72
C ASP A 87 2.22 -14.25 -0.31
N PHE A 88 1.69 -13.06 -0.59
CA PHE A 88 0.75 -12.86 -1.68
C PHE A 88 1.31 -13.34 -3.02
N LEU A 89 2.54 -12.95 -3.38
CA LEU A 89 3.19 -13.34 -4.63
C LEU A 89 3.49 -14.85 -4.76
N LYS A 90 3.46 -15.60 -3.66
CA LYS A 90 3.63 -17.05 -3.63
C LYS A 90 2.32 -17.82 -3.51
N SER A 91 1.22 -17.10 -3.32
CA SER A 91 -0.11 -17.70 -3.17
C SER A 91 -0.76 -17.93 -4.54
N ASP A 92 -1.69 -18.87 -4.58
CA ASP A 92 -2.58 -19.10 -5.73
C ASP A 92 -3.81 -18.16 -5.66
N ALA A 93 -3.58 -16.90 -5.28
CA ALA A 93 -4.66 -15.92 -5.14
C ALA A 93 -5.28 -15.61 -6.50
N ASP A 94 -6.61 -15.51 -6.54
CA ASP A 94 -7.35 -15.10 -7.73
C ASP A 94 -7.13 -13.61 -8.01
N GLU A 95 -6.26 -13.33 -8.97
CA GLU A 95 -5.89 -11.96 -9.37
C GLU A 95 -7.10 -11.19 -9.92
N ASP A 96 -8.00 -11.85 -10.63
CA ASP A 96 -9.19 -11.20 -11.20
C ASP A 96 -10.16 -10.80 -10.08
N GLN A 97 -10.34 -11.62 -9.07
CA GLN A 97 -11.17 -11.30 -7.91
C GLN A 97 -10.58 -10.13 -7.12
N ILE A 98 -9.26 -10.09 -6.96
CA ILE A 98 -8.57 -8.99 -6.27
C ILE A 98 -8.71 -7.70 -7.07
N ALA A 99 -8.49 -7.75 -8.39
CA ALA A 99 -8.59 -6.60 -9.28
C ALA A 99 -10.01 -6.02 -9.37
N ALA A 100 -11.05 -6.85 -9.16
CA ALA A 100 -12.44 -6.40 -9.14
C ALA A 100 -12.81 -5.62 -7.87
N GLY A 101 -12.03 -5.74 -6.80
CA GLY A 101 -12.25 -5.10 -5.51
C GLY A 101 -11.47 -3.79 -5.32
N THR A 102 -11.63 -3.19 -4.13
CA THR A 102 -10.73 -2.13 -3.67
C THR A 102 -9.51 -2.78 -3.04
N THR A 103 -8.31 -2.41 -3.51
CA THR A 103 -7.06 -2.93 -2.97
C THR A 103 -6.25 -1.83 -2.31
N TYR A 104 -5.57 -2.17 -1.23
CA TYR A 104 -4.75 -1.23 -0.49
C TYR A 104 -3.36 -1.83 -0.22
N PHE A 105 -2.33 -1.16 -0.73
CA PHE A 105 -0.92 -1.46 -0.45
C PHE A 105 -0.30 -0.31 0.33
N LYS A 106 0.32 -0.64 1.46
CA LYS A 106 1.07 0.30 2.30
C LYS A 106 2.55 -0.05 2.27
N SER A 107 3.37 0.91 1.87
CA SER A 107 4.83 0.82 1.92
C SER A 107 5.40 1.83 2.91
N VAL A 108 6.42 1.43 3.64
CA VAL A 108 7.27 2.30 4.46
C VAL A 108 8.68 2.45 3.88
N GLY A 109 8.89 1.82 2.72
CA GLY A 109 10.16 1.80 2.01
C GLY A 109 11.10 0.71 2.51
N MET A 110 11.83 0.13 1.55
CA MET A 110 12.85 -0.88 1.84
C MET A 110 14.02 -0.69 0.86
N ALA A 111 15.21 -0.37 1.38
CA ALA A 111 16.43 -0.15 0.58
C ALA A 111 16.77 -1.31 -0.37
N LEU A 112 16.31 -2.52 -0.06
CA LEU A 112 16.47 -3.68 -0.94
C LEU A 112 15.81 -3.48 -2.31
N PHE A 113 14.68 -2.78 -2.37
CA PHE A 113 14.02 -2.48 -3.65
C PHE A 113 14.89 -1.61 -4.55
N ASP A 114 15.54 -0.59 -3.97
CA ASP A 114 16.45 0.30 -4.73
C ASP A 114 17.64 -0.50 -5.28
N ILE A 115 18.22 -1.40 -4.47
CA ILE A 115 19.33 -2.26 -4.89
C ILE A 115 18.89 -3.18 -6.03
N CYS A 116 17.76 -3.85 -5.92
CA CYS A 116 17.23 -4.74 -6.95
C CYS A 116 16.95 -4.00 -8.27
N VAL A 117 16.35 -2.82 -8.19
CA VAL A 117 16.08 -1.98 -9.37
C VAL A 117 17.38 -1.51 -10.00
N ALA A 118 18.34 -1.02 -9.21
CA ALA A 118 19.64 -0.57 -9.68
C ALA A 118 20.42 -1.70 -10.39
N GLN A 119 20.45 -2.90 -9.82
CA GLN A 119 21.06 -4.08 -10.43
C GLN A 119 20.43 -4.42 -11.77
N LYS A 120 19.09 -4.39 -11.87
CA LYS A 120 18.37 -4.69 -13.10
C LYS A 120 18.62 -3.64 -14.18
N LEU A 121 18.68 -2.36 -13.82
CA LEU A 121 19.00 -1.27 -14.74
C LEU A 121 20.44 -1.38 -15.25
N LEU A 122 21.39 -1.70 -14.38
CA LEU A 122 22.79 -1.89 -14.75
C LEU A 122 22.97 -3.08 -15.71
N ALA A 123 22.28 -4.20 -15.47
CA ALA A 123 22.31 -5.36 -16.37
C ALA A 123 21.79 -4.98 -17.78
N LYS A 124 20.62 -4.34 -17.86
CA LYS A 124 20.05 -3.87 -19.14
C LYS A 124 20.91 -2.84 -19.87
N SER A 125 21.64 -1.99 -19.14
CA SER A 125 22.57 -1.03 -19.73
C SER A 125 23.75 -1.72 -20.44
N LYS A 126 24.28 -2.79 -19.84
CA LYS A 126 25.37 -3.59 -20.42
C LYS A 126 24.94 -4.36 -21.68
N GLU A 127 23.73 -4.89 -21.70
CA GLU A 127 23.16 -5.58 -22.88
C GLU A 127 23.02 -4.67 -24.11
N LYS A 128 22.75 -3.38 -23.89
CA LYS A 128 22.61 -2.39 -24.97
C LYS A 128 23.95 -1.89 -25.57
N GLN A 129 25.07 -2.20 -24.89
CA GLN A 129 26.40 -1.81 -25.33
C GLN A 129 27.14 -2.91 -26.12
N GLN A 130 26.54 -4.07 -26.26
CA GLN A 130 26.96 -5.19 -27.09
C GLN A 130 26.17 -5.21 -28.41
#